data_9c01c7b5078b820c5ce5bd798cae4cf3
#
_entry.id   9c01c7b5078b820c5ce5bd798cae4cf3
#
_cell.length_a   1.000
_cell.length_b   1.000
_cell.length_c   1.000
_cell.angle_alpha   90.00
_cell.angle_beta   90.00
_cell.angle_gamma   90.00
#
_symmetry.space_group_name_H-M   'P 1'
#
loop_
_entity.id
_entity.type
_entity.pdbx_description
1 polymer ?
#
loop_
_entity_poly.entity_id
_entity_poly.type
_entity_poly.pdbx_seq_one_letter_code
_entity_poly.pdbx_strand_id
1 'polypeptide(L)'
;MVHWSAFGEKVNMIFENIDNFSAEKTCIYKDESYSVRDNGAVLRHSKENSRKRKIDEIWTFGNIDDKGFLRICGEKINRIVATAFYGNPKSEQYVVFHKNYNSQDNRACNLAWVSKFEFKILQPNIQSQLRMLTGKKIEELLSDVSIFCTIDAPNLLWMSNVTQQEADECLQKYLDLKFSTSDEIEQINWNSTENRINIKQLNSNYNPSLTQNAVVKGNMIPSYFPCCPQEKTDFPLTNYFENLKSGNVYYMNSKYKVLVMETTLVDEKIIIKCESADGEKTIKPWSVSIITYEDEMFVHSLYKTCFQKESADKYFTVLQGKEWTGGDVFDDFC
;
A
#
# COMPACT_ATOMS: atom_id res chain seq x y z
N MET A 1 22.70 23.71 20.33
CA MET A 1 23.27 22.88 19.25
C MET A 1 22.69 21.48 19.42
N VAL A 2 21.52 21.20 18.84
CA VAL A 2 20.83 19.92 18.99
C VAL A 2 21.11 19.09 17.74
N HIS A 3 21.66 17.92 17.96
CA HIS A 3 22.11 16.94 16.98
C HIS A 3 20.99 16.48 16.04
N TRP A 4 21.11 16.78 14.76
CA TRP A 4 20.24 16.32 13.66
C TRP A 4 20.76 15.01 13.02
N SER A 5 21.36 14.10 13.79
CA SER A 5 21.97 12.88 13.23
C SER A 5 21.14 11.59 13.34
N ALA A 6 19.94 11.64 13.94
CA ALA A 6 19.15 10.42 14.17
C ALA A 6 18.00 10.16 13.16
N PHE A 7 17.77 11.08 12.22
CA PHE A 7 16.67 10.95 11.22
C PHE A 7 17.08 10.29 9.90
N GLY A 8 18.38 10.06 9.68
CA GLY A 8 18.91 9.56 8.41
C GLY A 8 18.94 8.04 8.25
N GLU A 9 18.87 7.26 9.32
CA GLU A 9 19.20 5.82 9.23
C GLU A 9 18.00 4.86 9.16
N LYS A 10 16.77 5.34 9.30
CA LYS A 10 15.58 4.46 9.42
C LYS A 10 14.66 4.38 8.20
N VAL A 11 14.98 5.06 7.10
CA VAL A 11 14.22 4.95 5.83
C VAL A 11 14.92 3.99 4.84
N ASN A 12 16.08 3.47 5.19
CA ASN A 12 16.98 2.73 4.29
C ASN A 12 16.63 1.25 4.05
N MET A 13 15.48 0.74 4.46
CA MET A 13 15.23 -0.72 4.35
C MET A 13 14.33 -1.15 3.19
N ILE A 14 13.90 -0.25 2.31
CA ILE A 14 13.09 -0.61 1.13
C ILE A 14 13.61 0.01 -0.16
N PHE A 15 14.49 1.00 -0.06
CA PHE A 15 15.09 1.59 -1.25
C PHE A 15 16.34 0.81 -1.59
N GLU A 16 16.27 0.08 -2.71
CA GLU A 16 17.46 -0.35 -3.45
C GLU A 16 18.45 0.81 -3.46
N ASN A 17 19.74 0.53 -3.42
CA ASN A 17 20.77 1.55 -3.53
C ASN A 17 20.39 2.51 -4.66
N ILE A 18 20.36 3.82 -4.41
CA ILE A 18 20.06 4.86 -5.41
C ILE A 18 20.85 4.63 -6.71
N ASP A 19 22.04 4.09 -6.59
CA ASP A 19 22.95 3.80 -7.70
C ASP A 19 22.74 2.43 -8.37
N ASN A 20 21.76 1.64 -7.90
CA ASN A 20 21.34 0.40 -8.56
C ASN A 20 20.24 0.71 -9.58
N PHE A 21 20.62 1.04 -10.80
CA PHE A 21 19.70 1.35 -11.92
C PHE A 21 20.30 0.87 -13.24
N SER A 22 19.43 0.62 -14.21
CA SER A 22 19.82 0.20 -15.58
C SER A 22 19.63 1.30 -16.60
N ALA A 23 18.72 2.24 -16.35
CA ALA A 23 18.43 3.34 -17.26
C ALA A 23 18.21 4.67 -16.52
N GLU A 24 18.74 5.74 -17.12
CA GLU A 24 18.53 7.13 -16.66
C GLU A 24 17.99 7.96 -17.83
N LYS A 25 16.95 8.77 -17.56
CA LYS A 25 16.32 9.67 -18.53
C LYS A 25 16.11 11.04 -17.92
N THR A 26 16.02 12.06 -18.78
CA THR A 26 15.64 13.42 -18.38
C THR A 26 14.24 13.75 -18.82
N CYS A 27 13.53 14.58 -18.06
CA CYS A 27 12.22 15.09 -18.44
C CYS A 27 12.00 16.52 -17.92
N ILE A 28 11.05 17.20 -18.53
CA ILE A 28 10.48 18.44 -18.01
C ILE A 28 9.08 18.08 -17.47
N TYR A 29 8.85 18.38 -16.19
CA TYR A 29 7.57 18.18 -15.55
C TYR A 29 7.17 19.45 -14.81
N LYS A 30 6.05 20.09 -15.20
CA LYS A 30 5.58 21.38 -14.67
C LYS A 30 6.66 22.46 -14.62
N ASP A 31 7.31 22.67 -15.77
CA ASP A 31 8.37 23.66 -15.97
C ASP A 31 9.63 23.47 -15.11
N GLU A 32 9.79 22.29 -14.52
CA GLU A 32 10.97 21.90 -13.77
C GLU A 32 11.69 20.76 -14.51
N SER A 33 13.03 20.79 -14.54
CA SER A 33 13.85 19.77 -15.17
C SER A 33 14.28 18.71 -14.15
N TYR A 34 14.19 17.44 -14.54
CA TYR A 34 14.55 16.30 -13.70
C TYR A 34 15.41 15.29 -14.46
N SER A 35 16.40 14.71 -13.79
CA SER A 35 16.97 13.41 -14.14
C SER A 35 16.28 12.34 -13.35
N VAL A 36 16.00 11.20 -13.98
CA VAL A 36 15.14 10.14 -13.42
C VAL A 36 15.74 8.78 -13.74
N ARG A 37 15.92 7.95 -12.75
CA ARG A 37 16.39 6.57 -12.86
C ARG A 37 15.23 5.58 -12.88
N ASP A 38 15.41 4.46 -13.55
CA ASP A 38 14.36 3.42 -13.66
C ASP A 38 14.00 2.74 -12.33
N ASN A 39 14.88 2.81 -11.33
CA ASN A 39 14.61 2.40 -9.95
C ASN A 39 13.70 3.37 -9.16
N GLY A 40 13.26 4.48 -9.78
CA GLY A 40 12.36 5.46 -9.18
C GLY A 40 13.07 6.62 -8.47
N ALA A 41 14.39 6.67 -8.46
CA ALA A 41 15.15 7.81 -7.94
C ALA A 41 15.04 9.00 -8.91
N VAL A 42 14.94 10.20 -8.34
CA VAL A 42 14.85 11.46 -9.09
C VAL A 42 15.85 12.49 -8.57
N LEU A 43 16.35 13.32 -9.48
CA LEU A 43 17.17 14.48 -9.18
C LEU A 43 16.53 15.69 -9.86
N ARG A 44 16.24 16.73 -9.10
CA ARG A 44 15.73 18.00 -9.63
C ARG A 44 16.89 18.93 -9.97
N HIS A 45 16.91 19.46 -11.18
CA HIS A 45 17.89 20.44 -11.58
C HIS A 45 17.53 21.84 -11.09
N SER A 46 18.54 22.59 -10.68
CA SER A 46 18.39 24.01 -10.32
C SER A 46 18.13 24.86 -11.57
N LYS A 47 17.25 25.88 -11.45
CA LYS A 47 17.04 26.86 -12.52
C LYS A 47 18.12 27.93 -12.46
N GLU A 48 18.66 28.34 -13.62
CA GLU A 48 19.75 29.32 -13.73
C GLU A 48 19.41 30.66 -13.04
N ASN A 49 18.15 31.11 -13.10
CA ASN A 49 17.73 32.43 -12.60
C ASN A 49 16.89 32.36 -11.31
N SER A 50 16.98 31.28 -10.54
CA SER A 50 16.24 31.15 -9.31
C SER A 50 17.10 30.62 -8.17
N ARG A 51 16.65 30.92 -6.92
CA ARG A 51 17.37 30.44 -5.74
C ARG A 51 17.41 28.91 -5.73
N LYS A 52 18.61 28.34 -5.68
CA LYS A 52 18.82 26.89 -5.51
C LYS A 52 18.15 26.39 -4.22
N ARG A 53 17.33 25.37 -4.33
CA ARG A 53 16.72 24.69 -3.17
C ARG A 53 17.73 23.68 -2.57
N LYS A 54 17.59 23.36 -1.31
CA LYS A 54 18.50 22.41 -0.62
C LYS A 54 18.49 21.00 -1.23
N ILE A 55 17.41 20.62 -1.91
CA ILE A 55 17.24 19.31 -2.56
C ILE A 55 17.69 19.29 -4.01
N ASP A 56 18.00 20.46 -4.62
CA ASP A 56 18.43 20.51 -6.00
C ASP A 56 19.80 19.86 -6.19
N GLU A 57 19.99 19.16 -7.29
CA GLU A 57 21.19 18.39 -7.64
C GLU A 57 21.49 17.24 -6.67
N ILE A 58 20.47 16.74 -5.98
CA ILE A 58 20.60 15.60 -5.08
C ILE A 58 19.64 14.49 -5.51
N TRP A 59 20.18 13.28 -5.73
CA TRP A 59 19.37 12.11 -5.98
C TRP A 59 18.57 11.71 -4.74
N THR A 60 17.28 11.41 -4.94
CA THR A 60 16.39 11.04 -3.84
C THR A 60 15.21 10.19 -4.33
N PHE A 61 14.69 9.34 -3.46
CA PHE A 61 13.37 8.72 -3.64
C PHE A 61 12.23 9.60 -3.11
N GLY A 62 12.53 10.76 -2.51
CA GLY A 62 11.57 11.72 -1.98
C GLY A 62 11.09 11.41 -0.56
N ASN A 63 10.05 12.16 -0.14
CA ASN A 63 9.42 12.01 1.16
C ASN A 63 7.97 11.52 1.02
N ILE A 64 7.52 10.69 1.95
CA ILE A 64 6.15 10.17 1.97
C ILE A 64 5.18 11.28 2.36
N ASP A 65 4.10 11.45 1.59
CA ASP A 65 2.98 12.36 1.92
C ASP A 65 1.91 11.65 2.78
N ASP A 66 0.90 12.43 3.23
CA ASP A 66 -0.23 11.95 4.06
C ASP A 66 -1.04 10.83 3.41
N LYS A 67 -0.91 10.64 2.09
CA LYS A 67 -1.62 9.63 1.29
C LYS A 67 -0.75 8.45 0.92
N GLY A 68 0.48 8.37 1.45
CA GLY A 68 1.43 7.30 1.19
C GLY A 68 2.19 7.41 -0.15
N PHE A 69 2.14 8.55 -0.86
CA PHE A 69 2.90 8.77 -2.08
C PHE A 69 4.23 9.45 -1.79
N LEU A 70 5.26 9.09 -2.54
CA LEU A 70 6.55 9.77 -2.49
C LEU A 70 6.50 11.09 -3.29
N ARG A 71 7.03 12.16 -2.68
CA ARG A 71 7.07 13.52 -3.26
C ARG A 71 8.45 14.14 -3.21
N ILE A 72 8.70 14.99 -4.20
CA ILE A 72 9.82 15.93 -4.26
C ILE A 72 9.29 17.32 -4.54
N CYS A 73 9.63 18.31 -3.70
CA CYS A 73 9.17 19.70 -3.85
C CYS A 73 7.65 19.86 -4.06
N GLY A 74 6.84 19.02 -3.42
CA GLY A 74 5.37 19.05 -3.55
C GLY A 74 4.82 18.21 -4.70
N GLU A 75 5.65 17.76 -5.65
CA GLU A 75 5.23 16.96 -6.79
C GLU A 75 5.37 15.46 -6.52
N LYS A 76 4.46 14.67 -7.06
CA LYS A 76 4.48 13.20 -6.92
C LYS A 76 5.56 12.62 -7.81
N ILE A 77 6.46 11.80 -7.23
CA ILE A 77 7.56 11.17 -7.95
C ILE A 77 7.06 10.20 -9.02
N ASN A 78 6.02 9.41 -8.74
CA ASN A 78 5.45 8.51 -9.76
C ASN A 78 5.09 9.23 -11.08
N ARG A 79 4.61 10.48 -11.01
CA ARG A 79 4.29 11.27 -12.21
C ARG A 79 5.55 11.71 -12.96
N ILE A 80 6.59 12.10 -12.22
CA ILE A 80 7.87 12.51 -12.81
C ILE A 80 8.52 11.32 -13.52
N VAL A 81 8.56 10.14 -12.83
CA VAL A 81 9.10 8.91 -13.42
C VAL A 81 8.29 8.48 -14.64
N ALA A 82 6.96 8.46 -14.53
CA ALA A 82 6.10 8.08 -15.66
C ALA A 82 6.28 9.03 -16.85
N THR A 83 6.47 10.34 -16.61
CA THR A 83 6.74 11.31 -17.67
C THR A 83 8.09 11.04 -18.33
N ALA A 84 9.13 10.74 -17.57
CA ALA A 84 10.46 10.48 -18.12
C ALA A 84 10.52 9.21 -18.99
N PHE A 85 9.84 8.14 -18.55
CA PHE A 85 9.94 6.85 -19.21
C PHE A 85 8.87 6.60 -20.27
N TYR A 86 7.67 7.16 -20.10
CA TYR A 86 6.50 6.90 -20.95
C TYR A 86 5.95 8.16 -21.65
N GLY A 87 6.61 9.32 -21.43
CA GLY A 87 6.15 10.60 -21.98
C GLY A 87 4.99 11.22 -21.19
N ASN A 88 4.50 12.35 -21.69
CA ASN A 88 3.37 13.05 -21.08
C ASN A 88 2.08 12.25 -21.24
N PRO A 89 1.13 12.35 -20.27
CA PRO A 89 -0.17 11.73 -20.40
C PRO A 89 -0.95 12.29 -21.61
N LYS A 90 -1.80 11.47 -22.22
CA LYS A 90 -2.65 11.88 -23.38
C LYS A 90 -3.56 13.05 -23.04
N SER A 91 -3.99 13.19 -21.79
CA SER A 91 -4.81 14.29 -21.28
C SER A 91 -4.72 14.39 -19.75
N GLU A 92 -5.32 15.43 -19.17
CA GLU A 92 -5.44 15.61 -17.71
C GLU A 92 -6.29 14.50 -17.01
N GLN A 93 -7.05 13.75 -17.78
CA GLN A 93 -7.84 12.62 -17.26
C GLN A 93 -7.00 11.40 -16.93
N TYR A 94 -5.71 11.39 -17.31
CA TYR A 94 -4.81 10.30 -17.03
C TYR A 94 -4.16 10.44 -15.64
N VAL A 95 -4.04 9.28 -14.97
CA VAL A 95 -3.36 9.14 -13.68
C VAL A 95 -2.29 8.06 -13.77
N VAL A 96 -1.32 8.10 -12.87
CA VAL A 96 -0.32 7.04 -12.79
C VAL A 96 -0.88 5.90 -11.94
N PHE A 97 -0.85 4.70 -12.49
CA PHE A 97 -1.20 3.45 -11.84
C PHE A 97 0.06 2.69 -11.46
N HIS A 98 0.11 2.19 -10.21
CA HIS A 98 1.17 1.29 -9.75
C HIS A 98 0.68 -0.15 -9.96
N LYS A 99 1.35 -0.89 -10.83
CA LYS A 99 0.94 -2.25 -11.23
C LYS A 99 0.85 -3.21 -10.05
N ASN A 100 1.72 -3.05 -9.06
CA ASN A 100 1.74 -3.83 -7.81
C ASN A 100 0.92 -3.22 -6.68
N TYR A 101 0.14 -2.15 -6.95
CA TYR A 101 -0.66 -1.39 -5.97
C TYR A 101 0.14 -0.74 -4.81
N ASN A 102 1.48 -0.77 -4.85
CA ASN A 102 2.31 -0.09 -3.87
C ASN A 102 2.63 1.33 -4.34
N SER A 103 2.02 2.34 -3.70
CA SER A 103 2.18 3.76 -4.04
C SER A 103 3.61 4.31 -3.80
N GLN A 104 4.46 3.56 -3.13
CA GLN A 104 5.85 3.91 -2.85
C GLN A 104 6.83 3.28 -3.86
N ASP A 105 6.42 2.27 -4.60
CA ASP A 105 7.24 1.63 -5.62
C ASP A 105 7.13 2.38 -6.94
N ASN A 106 8.00 3.38 -7.11
CA ASN A 106 8.05 4.22 -8.29
C ASN A 106 9.02 3.74 -9.38
N ARG A 107 9.45 2.47 -9.33
CA ARG A 107 10.23 1.90 -10.44
C ARG A 107 9.47 2.06 -11.75
N ALA A 108 10.18 2.44 -12.81
CA ALA A 108 9.55 2.72 -14.11
C ALA A 108 8.71 1.51 -14.59
N CYS A 109 9.22 0.29 -14.51
CA CYS A 109 8.51 -0.93 -14.90
C CYS A 109 7.18 -1.14 -14.17
N ASN A 110 7.06 -0.64 -12.93
CA ASN A 110 5.85 -0.75 -12.09
C ASN A 110 4.78 0.30 -12.40
N LEU A 111 5.09 1.31 -13.22
CA LEU A 111 4.18 2.43 -13.50
C LEU A 111 3.50 2.30 -14.86
N ALA A 112 2.28 2.83 -14.96
CA ALA A 112 1.58 3.00 -16.22
C ALA A 112 0.68 4.24 -16.18
N TRP A 113 0.57 4.97 -17.30
CA TRP A 113 -0.48 5.97 -17.48
C TRP A 113 -1.79 5.28 -17.81
N VAL A 114 -2.81 5.55 -17.03
CA VAL A 114 -4.17 5.01 -17.20
C VAL A 114 -5.19 6.14 -17.10
N SER A 115 -6.32 6.03 -17.82
CA SER A 115 -7.44 6.95 -17.65
C SER A 115 -8.07 6.78 -16.25
N LYS A 116 -8.88 7.74 -15.82
CA LYS A 116 -9.63 7.63 -14.54
C LYS A 116 -10.59 6.44 -14.56
N PHE A 117 -11.15 6.10 -15.72
CA PHE A 117 -12.00 4.92 -15.87
C PHE A 117 -11.19 3.64 -15.68
N GLU A 118 -10.10 3.46 -16.44
CA GLU A 118 -9.17 2.33 -16.32
C GLU A 118 -8.67 2.19 -14.88
N PHE A 119 -8.29 3.30 -14.25
CA PHE A 119 -7.82 3.28 -12.87
C PHE A 119 -8.85 2.70 -11.90
N LYS A 120 -10.14 3.04 -12.06
CA LYS A 120 -11.20 2.48 -11.23
C LYS A 120 -11.42 0.99 -11.51
N ILE A 121 -11.48 0.61 -12.78
CA ILE A 121 -11.66 -0.79 -13.20
C ILE A 121 -10.50 -1.68 -12.73
N LEU A 122 -9.29 -1.16 -12.73
CA LEU A 122 -8.11 -1.89 -12.26
C LEU A 122 -8.11 -2.11 -10.72
N GLN A 123 -8.96 -1.42 -9.96
CA GLN A 123 -9.02 -1.62 -8.50
C GLN A 123 -9.64 -2.98 -8.16
N PRO A 124 -8.97 -3.82 -7.35
CA PRO A 124 -9.46 -5.17 -7.00
C PRO A 124 -10.84 -5.16 -6.33
N ASN A 125 -11.12 -4.15 -5.48
CA ASN A 125 -12.42 -4.00 -4.82
C ASN A 125 -13.55 -3.74 -5.82
N ILE A 126 -13.32 -2.91 -6.84
CA ILE A 126 -14.31 -2.64 -7.90
C ILE A 126 -14.56 -3.89 -8.73
N GLN A 127 -13.49 -4.60 -9.14
CA GLN A 127 -13.62 -5.85 -9.90
C GLN A 127 -14.40 -6.91 -9.11
N SER A 128 -14.11 -7.05 -7.80
CA SER A 128 -14.83 -7.98 -6.93
C SER A 128 -16.30 -7.61 -6.79
N GLN A 129 -16.62 -6.33 -6.60
CA GLN A 129 -17.99 -5.84 -6.52
C GLN A 129 -18.77 -6.08 -7.82
N LEU A 130 -18.15 -5.76 -8.96
CA LEU A 130 -18.77 -6.00 -10.28
C LEU A 130 -19.05 -7.49 -10.50
N ARG A 131 -18.10 -8.36 -10.17
CA ARG A 131 -18.29 -9.80 -10.26
C ARG A 131 -19.41 -10.31 -9.35
N MET A 132 -19.51 -9.78 -8.13
CA MET A 132 -20.59 -10.16 -7.20
C MET A 132 -21.97 -9.73 -7.71
N LEU A 133 -22.09 -8.54 -8.30
CA LEU A 133 -23.34 -7.99 -8.80
C LEU A 133 -23.79 -8.63 -10.13
N THR A 134 -22.85 -8.98 -10.98
CA THR A 134 -23.15 -9.42 -12.36
C THR A 134 -22.87 -10.90 -12.62
N GLY A 135 -22.10 -11.57 -11.74
CA GLY A 135 -21.61 -12.94 -11.98
C GLY A 135 -20.57 -13.04 -13.09
N LYS A 136 -20.19 -11.93 -13.74
CA LYS A 136 -19.33 -11.90 -14.93
C LYS A 136 -17.89 -11.48 -14.59
N LYS A 137 -16.96 -11.88 -15.44
CA LYS A 137 -15.56 -11.41 -15.37
C LYS A 137 -15.46 -10.01 -15.96
N ILE A 138 -14.37 -9.29 -15.60
CA ILE A 138 -14.15 -7.92 -16.07
C ILE A 138 -14.01 -7.85 -17.60
N GLU A 139 -13.39 -8.87 -18.20
CA GLU A 139 -13.24 -8.96 -19.66
C GLU A 139 -14.60 -9.04 -20.37
N GLU A 140 -15.55 -9.78 -19.82
CA GLU A 140 -16.91 -9.90 -20.34
C GLU A 140 -17.70 -8.59 -20.19
N LEU A 141 -17.50 -7.90 -19.06
CA LEU A 141 -18.14 -6.61 -18.78
C LEU A 141 -17.63 -5.49 -19.70
N LEU A 142 -16.34 -5.50 -20.00
CA LEU A 142 -15.73 -4.50 -20.89
C LEU A 142 -16.03 -4.77 -22.37
N SER A 143 -16.33 -6.03 -22.74
CA SER A 143 -16.72 -6.35 -24.12
C SER A 143 -18.17 -5.95 -24.45
N ASP A 144 -19.01 -5.71 -23.43
CA ASP A 144 -20.40 -5.28 -23.62
C ASP A 144 -20.81 -4.29 -22.52
N VAL A 145 -20.66 -3.00 -22.80
CA VAL A 145 -20.96 -1.93 -21.83
C VAL A 145 -22.45 -1.79 -21.51
N SER A 146 -23.36 -2.41 -22.29
CA SER A 146 -24.80 -2.37 -21.98
C SER A 146 -25.11 -2.99 -20.63
N ILE A 147 -24.24 -3.90 -20.17
CA ILE A 147 -24.35 -4.55 -18.88
C ILE A 147 -24.19 -3.54 -17.73
N PHE A 148 -23.38 -2.50 -17.91
CA PHE A 148 -23.20 -1.46 -16.90
C PHE A 148 -24.48 -0.70 -16.58
N CYS A 149 -25.38 -0.55 -17.56
CA CYS A 149 -26.69 0.09 -17.38
C CYS A 149 -27.65 -0.77 -16.53
N THR A 150 -27.39 -2.06 -16.39
CA THR A 150 -28.23 -2.98 -15.62
C THR A 150 -27.78 -3.09 -14.14
N ILE A 151 -26.66 -2.48 -13.78
CA ILE A 151 -26.10 -2.55 -12.42
C ILE A 151 -26.81 -1.54 -11.52
N ASP A 152 -27.64 -2.02 -10.62
CA ASP A 152 -28.31 -1.21 -9.59
C ASP A 152 -27.39 -1.05 -8.37
N ALA A 153 -26.40 -0.15 -8.50
CA ALA A 153 -25.48 0.19 -7.43
C ALA A 153 -25.08 1.68 -7.52
N PRO A 154 -25.54 2.54 -6.57
CA PRO A 154 -25.31 3.98 -6.62
C PRO A 154 -23.84 4.39 -6.73
N ASN A 155 -22.93 3.64 -6.09
CA ASN A 155 -21.48 3.88 -6.14
C ASN A 155 -20.83 3.50 -7.48
N LEU A 156 -21.56 2.81 -8.38
CA LEU A 156 -21.11 2.39 -9.70
C LEU A 156 -21.80 3.13 -10.84
N LEU A 157 -22.69 4.09 -10.57
CA LEU A 157 -23.41 4.88 -11.58
C LEU A 157 -22.49 5.58 -12.59
N TRP A 158 -21.25 5.87 -12.22
CA TRP A 158 -20.25 6.42 -13.13
C TRP A 158 -19.93 5.53 -14.33
N MET A 159 -20.28 4.23 -14.28
CA MET A 159 -20.07 3.26 -15.38
C MET A 159 -21.14 3.37 -16.46
N SER A 160 -22.32 3.88 -16.14
CA SER A 160 -23.43 3.99 -17.11
C SER A 160 -23.13 4.96 -18.27
N ASN A 161 -22.15 5.85 -18.12
CA ASN A 161 -21.77 6.83 -19.14
C ASN A 161 -20.53 6.39 -19.96
N VAL A 162 -20.06 5.15 -19.77
CA VAL A 162 -18.88 4.62 -20.47
C VAL A 162 -19.27 4.21 -21.88
N THR A 163 -18.51 4.70 -22.86
CA THR A 163 -18.68 4.30 -24.25
C THR A 163 -18.01 2.96 -24.54
N GLN A 164 -18.48 2.23 -25.56
CA GLN A 164 -17.85 0.98 -25.97
C GLN A 164 -16.39 1.18 -26.34
N GLN A 165 -16.05 2.29 -27.00
CA GLN A 165 -14.68 2.60 -27.35
C GLN A 165 -13.78 2.74 -26.09
N GLU A 166 -14.24 3.43 -25.06
CA GLU A 166 -13.48 3.55 -23.79
C GLU A 166 -13.33 2.20 -23.09
N ALA A 167 -14.35 1.35 -23.19
CA ALA A 167 -14.30 0.00 -22.63
C ALA A 167 -13.32 -0.90 -23.40
N ASP A 168 -13.31 -0.82 -24.72
CA ASP A 168 -12.39 -1.58 -25.58
C ASP A 168 -10.93 -1.16 -25.35
N GLU A 169 -10.65 0.15 -25.24
CA GLU A 169 -9.33 0.67 -24.87
C GLU A 169 -8.91 0.19 -23.48
N CYS A 170 -9.85 0.18 -22.53
CA CYS A 170 -9.63 -0.32 -21.18
C CYS A 170 -9.37 -1.83 -21.16
N LEU A 171 -10.12 -2.61 -21.94
CA LEU A 171 -9.93 -4.06 -22.07
C LEU A 171 -8.55 -4.39 -22.63
N GLN A 172 -8.14 -3.70 -23.69
CA GLN A 172 -6.81 -3.88 -24.26
C GLN A 172 -5.74 -3.60 -23.22
N LYS A 173 -5.83 -2.47 -22.53
CA LYS A 173 -4.90 -2.09 -21.47
C LYS A 173 -4.88 -3.08 -20.30
N TYR A 174 -6.04 -3.56 -19.90
CA TYR A 174 -6.18 -4.58 -18.86
C TYR A 174 -5.46 -5.87 -19.25
N LEU A 175 -5.64 -6.30 -20.50
CA LEU A 175 -4.95 -7.49 -21.04
C LEU A 175 -3.43 -7.25 -21.16
N ASP A 176 -3.02 -6.10 -21.67
CA ASP A 176 -1.58 -5.74 -21.73
C ASP A 176 -0.92 -5.77 -20.35
N LEU A 177 -1.59 -5.21 -19.35
CA LEU A 177 -1.09 -5.22 -17.98
C LEU A 177 -1.10 -6.64 -17.36
N LYS A 178 -2.05 -7.49 -17.78
CA LYS A 178 -2.17 -8.88 -17.32
C LYS A 178 -1.13 -9.80 -17.98
N PHE A 179 -0.76 -9.54 -19.23
CA PHE A 179 0.13 -10.38 -20.03
C PHE A 179 1.53 -9.81 -20.23
N SER A 180 1.78 -8.54 -19.88
CA SER A 180 3.13 -7.96 -19.93
C SER A 180 4.04 -8.45 -18.79
N THR A 181 3.95 -9.75 -18.49
CA THR A 181 4.91 -10.48 -17.68
C THR A 181 6.00 -11.02 -18.61
N SER A 182 6.79 -10.15 -19.21
CA SER A 182 8.10 -10.54 -19.70
C SER A 182 9.14 -10.23 -18.63
N ASP A 183 9.97 -11.16 -18.38
CA ASP A 183 11.26 -11.37 -17.74
C ASP A 183 12.01 -10.22 -17.01
N GLU A 184 11.54 -8.98 -17.05
CA GLU A 184 12.15 -7.83 -16.39
C GLU A 184 11.45 -7.41 -15.09
N ILE A 185 10.25 -7.94 -14.82
CA ILE A 185 9.63 -7.91 -13.50
C ILE A 185 9.93 -9.26 -12.87
N GLU A 186 11.15 -9.44 -12.40
CA GLU A 186 11.43 -10.55 -11.51
C GLU A 186 10.34 -10.58 -10.45
N GLN A 187 9.41 -11.52 -10.64
CA GLN A 187 8.51 -12.09 -9.67
C GLN A 187 7.56 -11.13 -8.91
N ILE A 188 7.03 -10.09 -9.56
CA ILE A 188 5.68 -9.72 -9.22
C ILE A 188 4.78 -10.56 -10.12
N ASN A 189 4.61 -11.79 -9.69
CA ASN A 189 3.88 -12.79 -10.43
C ASN A 189 2.41 -12.38 -10.55
N TRP A 190 2.04 -11.69 -11.65
CA TRP A 190 0.62 -11.45 -11.97
C TRP A 190 -0.11 -12.78 -12.20
N ASN A 191 0.63 -13.86 -12.54
CA ASN A 191 0.13 -15.22 -12.59
C ASN A 191 -0.02 -15.85 -11.19
N SER A 192 0.50 -15.24 -10.14
CA SER A 192 -0.05 -15.48 -8.81
C SER A 192 -1.41 -14.78 -8.66
N THR A 193 -2.15 -14.65 -9.77
CA THR A 193 -3.60 -14.58 -9.73
C THR A 193 -4.15 -15.69 -8.83
N GLU A 194 -3.49 -16.80 -8.70
CA GLU A 194 -3.81 -17.77 -7.68
C GLU A 194 -3.56 -17.23 -6.27
N ASN A 195 -2.47 -16.54 -6.00
CA ASN A 195 -2.18 -15.96 -4.68
C ASN A 195 -2.90 -14.64 -4.40
N ARG A 196 -3.37 -13.90 -5.43
CA ARG A 196 -4.26 -12.73 -5.28
C ARG A 196 -5.73 -13.07 -5.47
N ILE A 197 -6.04 -14.20 -6.09
CA ILE A 197 -7.39 -14.76 -6.19
C ILE A 197 -7.94 -15.08 -4.80
N ASN A 198 -7.09 -15.36 -3.83
CA ASN A 198 -7.52 -15.65 -2.47
C ASN A 198 -7.98 -14.43 -1.70
N ILE A 199 -7.54 -13.20 -2.04
CA ILE A 199 -8.24 -11.98 -1.58
C ILE A 199 -9.70 -11.95 -2.09
N LYS A 200 -10.02 -12.62 -3.19
CA LYS A 200 -11.39 -12.70 -3.74
C LYS A 200 -12.31 -13.67 -2.97
N GLN A 201 -11.76 -14.58 -2.19
CA GLN A 201 -12.52 -15.43 -1.26
C GLN A 201 -12.57 -14.84 0.15
N LEU A 202 -11.64 -13.95 0.49
CA LEU A 202 -11.69 -13.19 1.72
C LEU A 202 -12.91 -12.27 1.68
N ASN A 203 -13.77 -12.38 2.67
CA ASN A 203 -15.00 -11.62 2.86
C ASN A 203 -14.80 -10.12 2.53
N SER A 204 -15.86 -9.43 2.10
CA SER A 204 -15.93 -8.00 1.75
C SER A 204 -15.34 -7.02 2.80
N ASN A 205 -14.84 -7.51 3.93
CA ASN A 205 -14.29 -6.76 5.05
C ASN A 205 -12.75 -6.60 5.02
N TYR A 206 -12.06 -7.12 3.99
CA TYR A 206 -10.60 -7.00 3.89
C TYR A 206 -10.19 -5.92 2.90
N ASN A 207 -9.24 -5.09 3.30
CA ASN A 207 -8.63 -4.07 2.45
C ASN A 207 -7.17 -4.44 2.16
N PRO A 208 -6.63 -4.13 0.98
CA PRO A 208 -5.21 -4.35 0.69
C PRO A 208 -4.34 -3.52 1.64
N SER A 209 -3.22 -4.10 2.08
CA SER A 209 -2.18 -3.36 2.79
C SER A 209 -1.16 -2.75 1.81
N LEU A 210 -0.20 -1.98 2.34
CA LEU A 210 0.96 -1.50 1.59
C LEU A 210 2.08 -2.55 1.54
N THR A 211 1.88 -3.70 2.17
CA THR A 211 2.83 -4.81 2.24
C THR A 211 2.30 -5.97 1.40
N GLN A 212 3.16 -6.55 0.58
CA GLN A 212 2.85 -7.78 -0.14
C GLN A 212 2.51 -8.91 0.86
N ASN A 213 1.66 -9.85 0.49
CA ASN A 213 1.19 -10.97 1.34
C ASN A 213 0.46 -10.55 2.62
N ALA A 214 0.04 -9.29 2.75
CA ALA A 214 -0.71 -8.81 3.89
C ALA A 214 -1.98 -8.07 3.47
N VAL A 215 -3.04 -8.24 4.25
CA VAL A 215 -4.31 -7.50 4.12
C VAL A 215 -4.72 -6.96 5.49
N VAL A 216 -5.54 -5.93 5.50
CA VAL A 216 -6.08 -5.34 6.72
C VAL A 216 -7.59 -5.57 6.79
N LYS A 217 -8.10 -5.87 7.98
CA LYS A 217 -9.51 -6.16 8.23
C LYS A 217 -10.25 -4.97 8.83
N GLY A 218 -11.47 -4.76 8.37
CA GLY A 218 -12.36 -3.75 8.91
C GLY A 218 -11.90 -2.32 8.60
N ASN A 219 -11.99 -1.44 9.58
CA ASN A 219 -11.67 -0.01 9.44
C ASN A 219 -10.18 0.31 9.63
N MET A 220 -9.32 -0.70 9.66
CA MET A 220 -7.88 -0.47 9.75
C MET A 220 -7.38 0.24 8.49
N ILE A 221 -6.65 1.34 8.67
CA ILE A 221 -6.07 2.09 7.55
C ILE A 221 -5.02 1.21 6.86
N PRO A 222 -4.99 1.17 5.52
CA PRO A 222 -3.92 0.48 4.79
C PRO A 222 -2.55 0.91 5.29
N SER A 223 -1.75 -0.04 5.73
CA SER A 223 -0.49 0.19 6.43
C SER A 223 0.62 -0.67 5.84
N TYR A 224 1.86 -0.23 6.01
CA TYR A 224 3.04 -1.01 5.74
C TYR A 224 3.46 -1.78 7.00
N PHE A 225 3.72 -3.08 6.87
CA PHE A 225 4.11 -3.99 7.94
C PHE A 225 5.56 -4.48 7.73
N PRO A 226 6.56 -3.80 8.32
CA PRO A 226 7.98 -4.09 8.06
C PRO A 226 8.42 -5.51 8.45
N CYS A 227 7.80 -6.08 9.48
CA CYS A 227 8.15 -7.41 9.98
C CYS A 227 7.41 -8.55 9.25
N CYS A 228 6.49 -8.23 8.32
CA CYS A 228 5.72 -9.24 7.59
C CYS A 228 6.63 -10.04 6.65
N PRO A 229 6.66 -11.38 6.74
CA PRO A 229 7.45 -12.23 5.85
C PRO A 229 7.04 -12.04 4.39
N GLN A 230 8.02 -11.95 3.50
CA GLN A 230 7.79 -11.83 2.07
C GLN A 230 7.96 -13.19 1.35
N GLU A 231 8.67 -14.11 1.98
CA GLU A 231 8.90 -15.46 1.46
C GLU A 231 7.87 -16.44 2.00
N LYS A 232 7.46 -17.39 1.17
CA LYS A 232 6.59 -18.50 1.59
C LYS A 232 7.40 -19.49 2.43
N THR A 233 6.84 -19.89 3.55
CA THR A 233 7.40 -20.92 4.44
C THR A 233 6.34 -21.92 4.83
N ASP A 234 6.75 -23.10 5.27
CA ASP A 234 5.84 -24.14 5.75
C ASP A 234 5.11 -23.72 7.06
N PHE A 235 5.71 -22.79 7.79
CA PHE A 235 5.17 -22.27 9.06
C PHE A 235 5.06 -20.74 9.06
N PRO A 236 4.16 -20.16 8.26
CA PRO A 236 4.13 -18.72 8.00
C PRO A 236 3.89 -17.89 9.27
N LEU A 237 2.97 -18.31 10.14
CA LEU A 237 2.68 -17.60 11.41
C LEU A 237 3.85 -17.67 12.39
N THR A 238 4.52 -18.82 12.50
CA THR A 238 5.69 -18.96 13.36
C THR A 238 6.84 -18.06 12.90
N ASN A 239 7.11 -18.04 11.59
CA ASN A 239 8.12 -17.17 11.00
C ASN A 239 7.78 -15.68 11.25
N TYR A 240 6.51 -15.31 11.08
CA TYR A 240 6.10 -13.93 11.36
C TYR A 240 6.25 -13.58 12.84
N PHE A 241 5.84 -14.48 13.72
CA PHE A 241 5.98 -14.30 15.17
C PHE A 241 7.44 -14.09 15.60
N GLU A 242 8.38 -14.82 15.00
CA GLU A 242 9.81 -14.68 15.27
C GLU A 242 10.38 -13.32 14.83
N ASN A 243 9.80 -12.70 13.80
CA ASN A 243 10.18 -11.38 13.31
C ASN A 243 9.62 -10.23 14.18
N LEU A 244 8.55 -10.48 14.95
CA LEU A 244 7.86 -9.48 15.77
C LEU A 244 8.51 -9.33 17.15
N LYS A 245 9.71 -8.76 17.19
CA LYS A 245 10.42 -8.51 18.45
C LYS A 245 9.97 -7.19 19.08
N SER A 246 9.97 -7.14 20.43
CA SER A 246 9.67 -5.91 21.17
C SER A 246 10.56 -4.73 20.70
N GLY A 247 9.93 -3.57 20.49
CA GLY A 247 10.56 -2.36 19.96
C GLY A 247 10.59 -2.27 18.43
N ASN A 248 10.33 -3.36 17.69
CA ASN A 248 10.23 -3.30 16.25
C ASN A 248 8.97 -2.53 15.81
N VAL A 249 9.01 -1.98 14.60
CA VAL A 249 7.83 -1.35 14.01
C VAL A 249 6.85 -2.45 13.58
N TYR A 250 5.68 -2.49 14.21
CA TYR A 250 4.60 -3.40 13.79
C TYR A 250 3.99 -2.94 12.48
N TYR A 251 3.48 -1.70 12.46
CA TYR A 251 3.03 -1.07 11.22
C TYR A 251 3.28 0.44 11.22
N MET A 252 3.30 0.98 10.00
CA MET A 252 3.31 2.42 9.80
C MET A 252 2.40 2.80 8.63
N ASN A 253 1.80 3.99 8.73
CA ASN A 253 1.04 4.63 7.66
C ASN A 253 1.25 6.16 7.73
N SER A 254 0.46 6.92 6.97
CA SER A 254 0.56 8.38 6.94
C SER A 254 0.32 9.09 8.28
N LYS A 255 -0.37 8.42 9.21
CA LYS A 255 -0.79 9.01 10.49
C LYS A 255 -0.08 8.43 11.69
N TYR A 256 0.25 7.15 11.66
CA TYR A 256 0.72 6.41 12.82
C TYR A 256 1.94 5.58 12.49
N LYS A 257 2.86 5.52 13.44
CA LYS A 257 3.91 4.53 13.55
C LYS A 257 3.72 3.80 14.86
N VAL A 258 3.55 2.48 14.79
CA VAL A 258 3.17 1.66 15.92
C VAL A 258 4.23 0.60 16.17
N LEU A 259 4.65 0.47 17.42
CA LEU A 259 5.72 -0.42 17.86
C LEU A 259 5.13 -1.68 18.50
N VAL A 260 5.81 -2.79 18.31
CA VAL A 260 5.58 -4.05 19.02
C VAL A 260 6.04 -3.88 20.45
N MET A 261 5.17 -4.14 21.42
CA MET A 261 5.53 -4.17 22.84
C MET A 261 5.62 -5.60 23.34
N GLU A 262 4.63 -6.41 23.01
CA GLU A 262 4.55 -7.81 23.42
C GLU A 262 3.78 -8.62 22.38
N THR A 263 4.19 -9.86 22.16
CA THR A 263 3.56 -10.77 21.20
C THR A 263 3.35 -12.15 21.82
N THR A 264 2.33 -12.84 21.38
CA THR A 264 2.10 -14.25 21.69
C THR A 264 1.47 -14.96 20.50
N LEU A 265 1.79 -16.22 20.32
CA LEU A 265 1.19 -17.11 19.32
C LEU A 265 0.26 -18.10 20.04
N VAL A 266 -1.05 -18.02 19.77
CA VAL A 266 -2.07 -18.87 20.40
C VAL A 266 -3.12 -19.24 19.36
N ASP A 267 -3.50 -20.51 19.28
CA ASP A 267 -4.59 -21.00 18.42
C ASP A 267 -4.51 -20.48 16.97
N GLU A 268 -3.35 -20.65 16.32
CA GLU A 268 -3.10 -20.21 14.94
C GLU A 268 -3.33 -18.72 14.69
N LYS A 269 -3.13 -17.88 15.70
CA LYS A 269 -3.15 -16.43 15.59
C LYS A 269 -2.03 -15.81 16.42
N ILE A 270 -1.45 -14.72 15.91
CA ILE A 270 -0.51 -13.89 16.67
C ILE A 270 -1.33 -12.75 17.28
N ILE A 271 -1.21 -12.58 18.59
CA ILE A 271 -1.78 -11.46 19.32
C ILE A 271 -0.62 -10.51 19.63
N ILE A 272 -0.81 -9.22 19.34
CA ILE A 272 0.22 -8.21 19.48
C ILE A 272 -0.32 -7.08 20.35
N LYS A 273 0.38 -6.77 21.42
CA LYS A 273 0.20 -5.52 22.17
C LYS A 273 1.16 -4.47 21.62
N CYS A 274 0.65 -3.30 21.30
CA CYS A 274 1.36 -2.26 20.58
C CYS A 274 1.27 -0.92 21.30
N GLU A 275 2.25 -0.06 21.03
CA GLU A 275 2.27 1.34 21.45
C GLU A 275 2.57 2.26 20.26
N SER A 276 1.91 3.42 20.22
CA SER A 276 2.23 4.46 19.24
C SER A 276 3.62 5.04 19.50
N ALA A 277 4.45 5.14 18.47
CA ALA A 277 5.78 5.76 18.58
C ALA A 277 5.71 7.26 18.95
N ASP A 278 4.55 7.92 18.70
CA ASP A 278 4.33 9.34 19.04
C ASP A 278 3.89 9.54 20.50
N GLY A 279 3.72 8.46 21.26
CA GLY A 279 3.43 8.45 22.69
C GLY A 279 2.28 9.37 23.08
N GLU A 280 2.54 10.34 23.97
CA GLU A 280 1.55 11.28 24.52
C GLU A 280 0.83 12.16 23.48
N LYS A 281 1.32 12.26 22.26
CA LYS A 281 0.65 13.00 21.17
C LYS A 281 -0.54 12.23 20.58
N THR A 282 -0.63 10.95 20.87
CA THR A 282 -1.71 10.08 20.40
C THR A 282 -2.75 9.91 21.50
N ILE A 283 -4.02 10.23 21.21
CA ILE A 283 -5.12 10.15 22.20
C ILE A 283 -5.27 8.74 22.78
N LYS A 284 -5.11 7.71 21.95
CA LYS A 284 -5.11 6.29 22.35
C LYS A 284 -3.79 5.64 21.94
N PRO A 285 -2.72 5.78 22.74
CA PRO A 285 -1.39 5.33 22.36
C PRO A 285 -1.24 3.82 22.35
N TRP A 286 -2.09 3.09 23.05
CA TRP A 286 -2.04 1.63 23.17
C TRP A 286 -3.03 0.96 22.24
N SER A 287 -2.67 -0.23 21.77
CA SER A 287 -3.58 -1.05 20.97
C SER A 287 -3.25 -2.53 21.08
N VAL A 288 -4.26 -3.36 20.79
CA VAL A 288 -4.11 -4.79 20.63
C VAL A 288 -4.59 -5.18 19.25
N SER A 289 -3.76 -5.92 18.53
CA SER A 289 -4.02 -6.39 17.17
C SER A 289 -3.87 -7.92 17.10
N ILE A 290 -4.51 -8.50 16.09
CA ILE A 290 -4.46 -9.94 15.81
C ILE A 290 -3.99 -10.12 14.37
N ILE A 291 -3.11 -11.08 14.15
CA ILE A 291 -2.73 -11.56 12.82
C ILE A 291 -3.18 -13.01 12.71
N THR A 292 -3.90 -13.32 11.63
CA THR A 292 -4.18 -14.68 11.17
C THR A 292 -3.53 -14.92 9.82
N TYR A 293 -3.44 -16.18 9.40
CA TYR A 293 -2.97 -16.54 8.07
C TYR A 293 -4.09 -17.28 7.36
N GLU A 294 -4.68 -16.64 6.37
CA GLU A 294 -5.86 -17.11 5.64
C GLU A 294 -5.60 -16.96 4.15
N ASP A 295 -5.87 -18.02 3.38
CA ASP A 295 -5.72 -18.00 1.92
C ASP A 295 -4.35 -17.46 1.45
N GLU A 296 -3.28 -17.93 2.07
CA GLU A 296 -1.89 -17.53 1.81
C GLU A 296 -1.57 -16.04 2.08
N MET A 297 -2.41 -15.34 2.85
CA MET A 297 -2.24 -13.94 3.21
C MET A 297 -2.21 -13.76 4.74
N PHE A 298 -1.38 -12.86 5.21
CA PHE A 298 -1.43 -12.39 6.58
C PHE A 298 -2.56 -11.36 6.73
N VAL A 299 -3.54 -11.69 7.55
CA VAL A 299 -4.70 -10.83 7.82
C VAL A 299 -4.46 -10.08 9.12
N HIS A 300 -4.30 -8.78 9.02
CA HIS A 300 -4.11 -7.89 10.17
C HIS A 300 -5.44 -7.28 10.60
N SER A 301 -5.81 -7.43 11.86
CA SER A 301 -6.99 -6.83 12.43
C SER A 301 -6.66 -6.06 13.69
N LEU A 302 -7.15 -4.82 13.79
CA LEU A 302 -7.10 -4.03 15.00
C LEU A 302 -8.26 -4.48 15.90
N TYR A 303 -7.93 -5.08 17.04
CA TYR A 303 -8.93 -5.54 17.99
C TYR A 303 -9.48 -4.38 18.85
N LYS A 304 -8.58 -3.63 19.49
CA LYS A 304 -8.96 -2.50 20.35
C LYS A 304 -7.84 -1.46 20.41
N THR A 305 -8.21 -0.19 20.46
CA THR A 305 -7.31 0.93 20.85
C THR A 305 -7.63 1.36 22.27
N CYS A 306 -6.62 1.66 23.08
CA CYS A 306 -6.75 1.93 24.50
C CYS A 306 -6.05 3.25 24.86
N PHE A 307 -6.65 3.96 25.84
CA PHE A 307 -6.06 5.16 26.43
C PHE A 307 -4.88 4.79 27.36
N GLN A 308 -5.00 3.68 28.09
CA GLN A 308 -4.04 3.27 29.10
C GLN A 308 -3.42 1.91 28.78
N LYS A 309 -2.19 1.71 29.27
CA LYS A 309 -1.44 0.47 29.10
C LYS A 309 -2.17 -0.70 29.74
N GLU A 310 -2.69 -0.50 30.94
CA GLU A 310 -3.41 -1.51 31.72
C GLU A 310 -4.63 -2.07 30.96
N SER A 311 -5.30 -1.20 30.19
CA SER A 311 -6.40 -1.62 29.32
C SER A 311 -5.90 -2.52 28.20
N ALA A 312 -4.77 -2.20 27.58
CA ALA A 312 -4.17 -3.06 26.56
C ALA A 312 -3.67 -4.37 27.16
N ASP A 313 -3.12 -4.36 28.37
CA ASP A 313 -2.69 -5.57 29.12
C ASP A 313 -3.89 -6.51 29.38
N LYS A 314 -5.05 -5.94 29.78
CA LYS A 314 -6.29 -6.71 29.96
C LYS A 314 -6.71 -7.41 28.67
N TYR A 315 -6.86 -6.64 27.58
CA TYR A 315 -7.32 -7.22 26.32
C TYR A 315 -6.31 -8.22 25.74
N PHE A 316 -5.01 -7.96 25.89
CA PHE A 316 -3.95 -8.88 25.49
C PHE A 316 -4.02 -10.19 26.27
N THR A 317 -4.29 -10.15 27.59
CA THR A 317 -4.43 -11.30 28.45
C THR A 317 -5.67 -12.12 28.10
N VAL A 318 -6.82 -11.46 27.96
CA VAL A 318 -8.10 -12.13 27.64
C VAL A 318 -8.06 -12.81 26.27
N LEU A 319 -7.43 -12.20 25.27
CA LEU A 319 -7.29 -12.79 23.93
C LEU A 319 -6.43 -14.07 23.92
N GLN A 320 -5.57 -14.24 24.92
CA GLN A 320 -4.81 -15.49 25.13
C GLN A 320 -5.65 -16.60 25.79
N GLY A 321 -6.93 -16.35 26.08
CA GLY A 321 -7.77 -17.28 26.85
C GLY A 321 -7.47 -17.32 28.37
N LYS A 322 -6.70 -16.33 28.87
CA LYS A 322 -6.39 -16.22 30.30
C LYS A 322 -7.37 -15.31 31.02
N GLU A 323 -7.62 -15.61 32.29
CA GLU A 323 -8.44 -14.76 33.16
C GLU A 323 -7.68 -13.47 33.53
N TRP A 324 -8.37 -12.33 33.45
CA TRP A 324 -7.86 -11.06 33.93
C TRP A 324 -8.15 -10.87 35.41
N THR A 325 -7.10 -10.72 36.20
CA THR A 325 -7.20 -10.57 37.66
C THR A 325 -7.01 -9.14 38.15
N GLY A 326 -6.75 -8.18 37.24
CA GLY A 326 -6.45 -6.78 37.55
C GLY A 326 -7.64 -5.87 37.79
N GLY A 327 -8.89 -6.38 37.76
CA GLY A 327 -10.11 -5.58 37.97
C GLY A 327 -10.51 -4.79 36.70
N ASP A 328 -11.44 -3.83 36.88
CA ASP A 328 -11.92 -2.97 35.80
C ASP A 328 -10.84 -1.97 35.38
N VAL A 329 -10.81 -1.65 34.09
CA VAL A 329 -9.87 -0.69 33.51
C VAL A 329 -10.63 0.49 32.88
N PHE A 330 -9.96 1.61 32.69
CA PHE A 330 -10.58 2.86 32.21
C PHE A 330 -11.36 2.65 30.89
N ASP A 331 -10.82 1.91 29.95
CA ASP A 331 -11.42 1.66 28.65
C ASP A 331 -12.67 0.75 28.66
N ASP A 332 -13.03 0.17 29.81
CA ASP A 332 -14.28 -0.57 29.96
C ASP A 332 -15.50 0.35 30.06
N PHE A 333 -15.27 1.62 30.39
CA PHE A 333 -16.28 2.65 30.61
C PHE A 333 -16.36 3.69 29.49
N CYS A 334 -15.58 3.51 28.39
CA CYS A 334 -15.44 4.48 27.28
C CYS A 334 -16.03 3.96 25.97
#